data_802935f5450d1b137a4bda5069deae64
#
_entry.id   802935f5450d1b137a4bda5069deae64
#
_cell.length_a   1.000
_cell.length_b   1.000
_cell.length_c   1.000
_cell.angle_alpha   90.00
_cell.angle_beta   90.00
_cell.angle_gamma   90.00
#
_symmetry.space_group_name_H-M   'P 1'
#
loop_
_entity.id
_entity.type
_entity.pdbx_description
1 polymer ?
#
loop_
_entity_poly.entity_id
_entity_poly.type
_entity_poly.pdbx_seq_one_letter_code
_entity_poly.pdbx_strand_id
1 'polypeptide(L)'
;MRHSIIILTAFALFFAVWYFNLGGWPFRAFTEGSQAAHYFVNYVVAGLIPAAALLLLHRPNEIASSMGLSRGFGSGALFGVLATLPMLIGYACIGTFDREVSADHLLTRVVIAGFFEELVFRGFVFGQLFRYARWGFLPAALLTAVAFGSLHLYQGHDLQSALGAFGVTAAGSVFFSWIYAEWNFNLWCVVWLHTLMNLPWIVFS
;
A
#
# COMPACT_ATOMS: atom_id res chain seq x y z
N MET A 1 -8.00 -8.44 -22.66
CA MET A 1 -8.43 -9.64 -21.91
C MET A 1 -7.27 -10.35 -21.22
N ARG A 2 -6.19 -10.76 -21.92
CA ARG A 2 -5.04 -11.46 -21.34
C ARG A 2 -4.38 -10.72 -20.15
N HIS A 3 -4.12 -9.40 -20.29
CA HIS A 3 -3.55 -8.58 -19.21
C HIS A 3 -4.41 -8.62 -17.94
N SER A 4 -5.71 -8.40 -18.06
CA SER A 4 -6.63 -8.42 -16.91
C SER A 4 -6.60 -9.75 -16.18
N ILE A 5 -6.61 -10.87 -16.91
CA ILE A 5 -6.58 -12.21 -16.30
C ILE A 5 -5.29 -12.41 -15.51
N ILE A 6 -4.13 -12.09 -16.09
CA ILE A 6 -2.83 -12.24 -15.42
C ILE A 6 -2.78 -11.38 -14.14
N ILE A 7 -3.19 -10.11 -14.24
CA ILE A 7 -3.15 -9.18 -13.09
C ILE A 7 -4.08 -9.65 -11.98
N LEU A 8 -5.34 -9.99 -12.30
CA LEU A 8 -6.33 -10.40 -11.30
C LEU A 8 -5.96 -11.73 -10.65
N THR A 9 -5.48 -12.71 -11.43
CA THR A 9 -5.01 -14.00 -10.88
C THR A 9 -3.79 -13.79 -9.98
N ALA A 10 -2.79 -13.02 -10.42
CA ALA A 10 -1.61 -12.73 -9.61
C ALA A 10 -1.96 -11.97 -8.34
N PHE A 11 -2.91 -11.01 -8.42
CA PHE A 11 -3.38 -10.28 -7.23
C PHE A 11 -4.11 -11.20 -6.26
N ALA A 12 -5.01 -12.06 -6.73
CA ALA A 12 -5.72 -13.00 -5.87
C ALA A 12 -4.76 -13.97 -5.16
N LEU A 13 -3.77 -14.49 -5.89
CA LEU A 13 -2.73 -15.36 -5.31
C LEU A 13 -1.83 -14.61 -4.32
N PHE A 14 -1.36 -13.40 -4.68
CA PHE A 14 -0.62 -12.55 -3.76
C PHE A 14 -1.41 -12.29 -2.48
N PHE A 15 -2.67 -11.89 -2.63
CA PHE A 15 -3.55 -11.58 -1.51
C PHE A 15 -3.73 -12.80 -0.59
N ALA A 16 -3.95 -13.98 -1.14
CA ALA A 16 -4.06 -15.20 -0.35
C ALA A 16 -2.75 -15.53 0.39
N VAL A 17 -1.60 -15.51 -0.30
CA VAL A 17 -0.29 -15.81 0.31
C VAL A 17 0.05 -14.80 1.41
N TRP A 18 -0.18 -13.52 1.15
CA TRP A 18 0.12 -12.45 2.09
C TRP A 18 -0.84 -12.44 3.28
N TYR A 19 -2.16 -12.52 3.05
CA TYR A 19 -3.19 -12.46 4.08
C TYR A 19 -3.12 -13.64 5.05
N PHE A 20 -2.93 -14.85 4.54
CA PHE A 20 -2.75 -16.04 5.36
C PHE A 20 -1.32 -16.21 5.88
N ASN A 21 -0.45 -15.22 5.64
CA ASN A 21 0.95 -15.21 6.09
C ASN A 21 1.77 -16.43 5.62
N LEU A 22 1.41 -16.99 4.47
CA LEU A 22 2.10 -18.18 3.93
C LEU A 22 3.52 -17.86 3.48
N GLY A 23 3.80 -16.59 3.11
CA GLY A 23 5.14 -16.13 2.76
C GLY A 23 6.07 -15.96 3.96
N GLY A 24 5.56 -15.46 5.08
CA GLY A 24 6.33 -15.23 6.31
C GLY A 24 6.52 -16.48 7.17
N TRP A 25 5.55 -17.39 7.13
CA TRP A 25 5.56 -18.57 8.01
C TRP A 25 6.82 -19.45 7.92
N PRO A 26 7.39 -19.78 6.74
CA PRO A 26 8.62 -20.57 6.64
C PRO A 26 9.84 -19.90 7.27
N PHE A 27 9.81 -18.57 7.43
CA PHE A 27 10.92 -17.76 7.95
C PHE A 27 10.71 -17.31 9.39
N ARG A 28 9.68 -17.81 10.05
CA ARG A 28 9.28 -17.39 11.40
C ARG A 28 10.43 -17.45 12.41
N ALA A 29 11.24 -18.51 12.37
CA ALA A 29 12.38 -18.65 13.26
C ALA A 29 13.48 -17.58 13.06
N PHE A 30 13.61 -17.06 11.82
CA PHE A 30 14.58 -16.00 11.49
C PHE A 30 14.07 -14.60 11.79
N THR A 31 12.75 -14.44 11.93
CA THR A 31 12.09 -13.15 12.17
C THR A 31 11.55 -13.04 13.59
N GLU A 32 11.88 -13.99 14.46
CA GLU A 32 11.48 -13.99 15.87
C GLU A 32 11.97 -12.73 16.58
N GLY A 33 11.06 -12.07 17.31
CA GLY A 33 11.35 -10.83 18.02
C GLY A 33 11.24 -9.54 17.20
N SER A 34 11.03 -9.60 15.87
CA SER A 34 10.81 -8.41 15.04
C SER A 34 9.59 -8.55 14.14
N GLN A 35 8.56 -7.77 14.42
CA GLN A 35 7.36 -7.67 13.58
C GLN A 35 7.72 -7.10 12.19
N ALA A 36 8.61 -6.12 12.15
CA ALA A 36 9.07 -5.51 10.90
C ALA A 36 9.76 -6.53 9.99
N ALA A 37 10.68 -7.35 10.53
CA ALA A 37 11.35 -8.39 9.76
C ALA A 37 10.34 -9.41 9.22
N HIS A 38 9.39 -9.85 10.05
CA HIS A 38 8.36 -10.81 9.65
C HIS A 38 7.44 -10.24 8.54
N TYR A 39 6.97 -9.02 8.72
CA TYR A 39 6.12 -8.33 7.75
C TYR A 39 6.85 -8.11 6.42
N PHE A 40 8.10 -7.65 6.47
CA PHE A 40 8.94 -7.47 5.29
C PHE A 40 9.11 -8.77 4.50
N VAL A 41 9.49 -9.86 5.18
CA VAL A 41 9.67 -11.17 4.53
C VAL A 41 8.36 -11.65 3.90
N ASN A 42 7.23 -11.51 4.60
CA ASN A 42 5.93 -11.91 4.05
C ASN A 42 5.58 -11.12 2.76
N TYR A 43 5.83 -9.81 2.76
CA TYR A 43 5.62 -8.99 1.55
C TYR A 43 6.57 -9.36 0.41
N VAL A 44 7.84 -9.59 0.70
CA VAL A 44 8.83 -9.95 -0.32
C VAL A 44 8.48 -11.30 -0.95
N VAL A 45 8.18 -12.31 -0.15
CA VAL A 45 7.85 -13.65 -0.66
C VAL A 45 6.53 -13.63 -1.44
N ALA A 46 5.47 -13.03 -0.89
CA ALA A 46 4.21 -12.88 -1.61
C ALA A 46 4.38 -12.03 -2.88
N GLY A 47 5.24 -11.00 -2.82
CA GLY A 47 5.56 -10.09 -3.93
C GLY A 47 6.25 -10.75 -5.12
N LEU A 48 6.80 -11.94 -4.98
CA LEU A 48 7.33 -12.72 -6.12
C LEU A 48 6.22 -13.06 -7.14
N ILE A 49 4.96 -13.17 -6.68
CA ILE A 49 3.82 -13.47 -7.56
C ILE A 49 3.52 -12.30 -8.51
N PRO A 50 3.25 -11.07 -8.03
CA PRO A 50 3.09 -9.93 -8.94
C PRO A 50 4.36 -9.62 -9.73
N ALA A 51 5.56 -9.86 -9.19
CA ALA A 51 6.81 -9.69 -9.93
C ALA A 51 6.88 -10.65 -11.13
N ALA A 52 6.52 -11.93 -10.96
CA ALA A 52 6.42 -12.88 -12.05
C ALA A 52 5.37 -12.45 -13.09
N ALA A 53 4.20 -11.96 -12.64
CA ALA A 53 3.18 -11.44 -13.55
C ALA A 53 3.69 -10.25 -14.38
N LEU A 54 4.43 -9.33 -13.76
CA LEU A 54 5.03 -8.19 -14.46
C LEU A 54 6.04 -8.64 -15.52
N LEU A 55 6.85 -9.67 -15.25
CA LEU A 55 7.78 -10.25 -16.22
C LEU A 55 7.08 -10.91 -17.42
N LEU A 56 5.83 -11.37 -17.24
CA LEU A 56 4.99 -11.88 -18.34
C LEU A 56 4.34 -10.77 -19.19
N LEU A 57 4.22 -9.57 -18.65
CA LEU A 57 3.51 -8.43 -19.24
C LEU A 57 4.43 -7.35 -19.80
N HIS A 58 5.63 -7.21 -19.25
CA HIS A 58 6.58 -6.14 -19.57
C HIS A 58 7.99 -6.68 -19.76
N ARG A 59 8.84 -5.93 -20.48
CA ARG A 59 10.26 -6.19 -20.51
C ARG A 59 10.88 -5.86 -19.13
N PRO A 60 11.94 -6.55 -18.69
CA PRO A 60 12.53 -6.32 -17.37
C PRO A 60 12.92 -4.85 -17.12
N ASN A 61 13.44 -4.15 -18.12
CA ASN A 61 13.82 -2.74 -18.04
C ASN A 61 12.64 -1.77 -17.98
N GLU A 62 11.42 -2.22 -18.24
CA GLU A 62 10.19 -1.42 -18.22
C GLU A 62 9.42 -1.58 -16.90
N ILE A 63 9.72 -2.60 -16.08
CA ILE A 63 8.94 -2.93 -14.87
C ILE A 63 8.91 -1.75 -13.91
N ALA A 64 10.06 -1.17 -13.58
CA ALA A 64 10.12 -0.04 -12.65
C ALA A 64 9.29 1.17 -13.15
N SER A 65 9.34 1.46 -14.46
CA SER A 65 8.56 2.55 -15.05
C SER A 65 7.08 2.22 -15.14
N SER A 66 6.73 0.95 -15.38
CA SER A 66 5.33 0.51 -15.42
C SER A 66 4.65 0.61 -14.05
N MET A 67 5.42 0.48 -12.97
CA MET A 67 4.99 0.62 -11.58
C MET A 67 5.07 2.07 -11.06
N GLY A 68 5.65 3.00 -11.83
CA GLY A 68 5.85 4.38 -11.41
C GLY A 68 7.05 4.62 -10.49
N LEU A 69 7.91 3.63 -10.29
CA LEU A 69 9.10 3.73 -9.42
C LEU A 69 10.23 4.55 -10.03
N SER A 70 10.29 4.66 -11.38
CA SER A 70 11.31 5.44 -12.09
C SER A 70 11.00 6.95 -12.13
N ARG A 71 9.89 7.40 -11.55
CA ARG A 71 9.50 8.81 -11.45
C ARG A 71 10.24 9.51 -10.32
N GLY A 72 10.14 10.85 -10.27
CA GLY A 72 10.88 11.67 -9.31
C GLY A 72 10.60 11.34 -7.84
N PHE A 73 11.54 10.68 -7.19
CA PHE A 73 11.48 10.38 -5.76
C PHE A 73 11.37 11.67 -4.93
N GLY A 74 12.22 12.69 -5.23
CA GLY A 74 12.23 13.95 -4.49
C GLY A 74 10.94 14.77 -4.64
N SER A 75 10.34 14.80 -5.84
CA SER A 75 9.05 15.48 -6.03
C SER A 75 7.92 14.77 -5.30
N GLY A 76 7.96 13.43 -5.24
CA GLY A 76 7.02 12.64 -4.44
C GLY A 76 7.17 12.91 -2.95
N ALA A 77 8.41 12.98 -2.44
CA ALA A 77 8.68 13.31 -1.05
C ALA A 77 8.18 14.72 -0.69
N LEU A 78 8.49 15.71 -1.52
CA LEU A 78 8.01 17.09 -1.30
C LEU A 78 6.49 17.15 -1.28
N PHE A 79 5.83 16.49 -2.24
CA PHE A 79 4.36 16.40 -2.25
C PHE A 79 3.83 15.76 -0.97
N GLY A 80 4.35 14.61 -0.57
CA GLY A 80 3.91 13.89 0.64
C GLY A 80 4.05 14.75 1.89
N VAL A 81 5.21 15.41 2.08
CA VAL A 81 5.44 16.32 3.21
C VAL A 81 4.44 17.47 3.22
N LEU A 82 4.29 18.18 2.10
CA LEU A 82 3.38 19.33 2.04
C LEU A 82 1.91 18.92 2.23
N ALA A 83 1.50 17.80 1.66
CA ALA A 83 0.12 17.32 1.77
C ALA A 83 -0.23 16.82 3.18
N THR A 84 0.73 16.24 3.91
CA THR A 84 0.49 15.72 5.27
C THR A 84 0.79 16.72 6.39
N LEU A 85 1.48 17.81 6.09
CA LEU A 85 1.88 18.81 7.09
C LEU A 85 0.71 19.35 7.94
N PRO A 86 -0.47 19.72 7.37
CA PRO A 86 -1.60 20.16 8.19
C PRO A 86 -2.10 19.10 9.18
N MET A 87 -2.12 17.84 8.74
CA MET A 87 -2.51 16.71 9.58
C MET A 87 -1.49 16.48 10.70
N LEU A 88 -0.19 16.52 10.38
CA LEU A 88 0.89 16.36 11.36
C LEU A 88 0.83 17.47 12.43
N ILE A 89 0.64 18.71 12.02
CA ILE A 89 0.48 19.85 12.94
C ILE A 89 -0.78 19.66 13.80
N GLY A 90 -1.90 19.26 13.19
CA GLY A 90 -3.14 19.00 13.92
C GLY A 90 -2.95 17.98 15.05
N TYR A 91 -2.38 16.84 14.72
CA TYR A 91 -2.08 15.79 15.73
C TYR A 91 -1.10 16.27 16.80
N ALA A 92 -0.06 17.00 16.42
CA ALA A 92 0.91 17.57 17.37
C ALA A 92 0.29 18.61 18.33
N CYS A 93 -0.78 19.31 17.91
CA CYS A 93 -1.47 20.29 18.74
C CYS A 93 -2.50 19.68 19.71
N ILE A 94 -3.14 18.55 19.34
CA ILE A 94 -4.26 18.00 20.12
C ILE A 94 -3.94 16.63 20.75
N GLY A 95 -2.97 15.89 20.23
CA GLY A 95 -2.58 14.57 20.72
C GLY A 95 -1.46 14.64 21.75
N THR A 96 -1.27 13.53 22.45
CA THR A 96 -0.14 13.34 23.37
C THR A 96 0.92 12.49 22.67
N PHE A 97 2.17 12.96 22.64
CA PHE A 97 3.25 12.21 22.01
C PHE A 97 3.56 10.93 22.82
N ASP A 98 3.37 9.79 22.18
CA ASP A 98 3.66 8.47 22.74
C ASP A 98 5.15 8.17 22.62
N ARG A 99 5.84 8.13 23.75
CA ARG A 99 7.29 7.82 23.86
C ARG A 99 7.57 6.32 23.89
N GLU A 100 6.56 5.50 24.08
CA GLU A 100 6.69 4.04 24.19
C GLU A 100 6.60 3.32 22.85
N VAL A 101 6.30 4.05 21.76
CA VAL A 101 6.24 3.47 20.41
C VAL A 101 7.61 2.92 20.02
N SER A 102 7.67 1.61 19.79
CA SER A 102 8.90 0.95 19.41
C SER A 102 9.32 1.27 17.97
N ALA A 103 10.63 1.30 17.72
CA ALA A 103 11.18 1.47 16.37
C ALA A 103 10.69 0.36 15.40
N ASP A 104 10.53 -0.86 15.91
CA ASP A 104 10.01 -2.01 15.14
C ASP A 104 8.56 -1.77 14.69
N HIS A 105 7.72 -1.21 15.56
CA HIS A 105 6.34 -0.86 15.22
C HIS A 105 6.28 0.27 14.18
N LEU A 106 7.08 1.32 14.35
CA LEU A 106 7.20 2.40 13.37
C LEU A 106 7.66 1.88 12.01
N LEU A 107 8.71 1.06 12.00
CA LEU A 107 9.22 0.47 10.75
C LEU A 107 8.14 -0.37 10.06
N THR A 108 7.39 -1.17 10.82
CA THR A 108 6.32 -2.02 10.29
C THR A 108 5.18 -1.19 9.68
N ARG A 109 4.62 -0.28 10.48
CA ARG A 109 3.35 0.40 10.13
C ARG A 109 3.54 1.64 9.27
N VAL A 110 4.67 2.34 9.42
CA VAL A 110 4.94 3.56 8.66
C VAL A 110 5.67 3.23 7.36
N VAL A 111 6.82 2.57 7.46
CA VAL A 111 7.70 2.41 6.29
C VAL A 111 7.30 1.20 5.43
N ILE A 112 7.21 0.01 6.03
CA ILE A 112 6.96 -1.23 5.29
C ILE A 112 5.54 -1.22 4.73
N ALA A 113 4.53 -0.95 5.57
CA ALA A 113 3.15 -0.87 5.12
C ALA A 113 2.98 0.24 4.06
N GLY A 114 3.42 1.47 4.35
CA GLY A 114 3.29 2.60 3.43
C GLY A 114 3.94 2.37 2.06
N PHE A 115 5.05 1.64 1.99
CA PHE A 115 5.69 1.30 0.72
C PHE A 115 5.02 0.12 0.00
N PHE A 116 4.91 -1.02 0.67
CA PHE A 116 4.46 -2.25 -0.02
C PHE A 116 2.97 -2.22 -0.38
N GLU A 117 2.14 -1.60 0.44
CA GLU A 117 0.72 -1.44 0.11
C GLU A 117 0.55 -0.57 -1.14
N GLU A 118 1.26 0.56 -1.24
CA GLU A 118 1.19 1.39 -2.43
C GLU A 118 1.78 0.68 -3.67
N LEU A 119 2.88 -0.07 -3.48
CA LEU A 119 3.49 -0.84 -4.55
C LEU A 119 2.50 -1.85 -5.14
N VAL A 120 1.76 -2.57 -4.29
CA VAL A 120 0.79 -3.59 -4.73
C VAL A 120 -0.49 -2.94 -5.24
N PHE A 121 -1.12 -2.07 -4.45
CA PHE A 121 -2.45 -1.55 -4.80
C PHE A 121 -2.40 -0.51 -5.92
N ARG A 122 -1.45 0.43 -5.90
CA ARG A 122 -1.35 1.51 -6.90
C ARG A 122 -0.43 1.13 -8.04
N GLY A 123 0.78 0.67 -7.75
CA GLY A 123 1.75 0.30 -8.78
C GLY A 123 1.29 -0.92 -9.58
N PHE A 124 0.95 -2.00 -8.90
CA PHE A 124 0.61 -3.26 -9.57
C PHE A 124 -0.88 -3.30 -9.97
N VAL A 125 -1.84 -3.31 -9.04
CA VAL A 125 -3.23 -3.60 -9.40
C VAL A 125 -3.84 -2.45 -10.20
N PHE A 126 -3.97 -1.27 -9.57
CA PHE A 126 -4.60 -0.11 -10.23
C PHE A 126 -3.84 0.29 -11.49
N GLY A 127 -2.52 0.49 -11.39
CA GLY A 127 -1.71 0.95 -12.49
C GLY A 127 -1.73 0.02 -13.70
N GLN A 128 -1.65 -1.29 -13.47
CA GLN A 128 -1.67 -2.26 -14.57
C GLN A 128 -3.07 -2.41 -15.18
N LEU A 129 -4.13 -2.39 -14.38
CA LEU A 129 -5.50 -2.45 -14.89
C LEU A 129 -5.87 -1.19 -15.67
N PHE A 130 -5.59 -0.02 -15.12
CA PHE A 130 -5.96 1.25 -15.72
C PHE A 130 -5.14 1.56 -16.98
N ARG A 131 -3.79 1.51 -16.89
CA ARG A 131 -2.90 1.92 -17.98
C ARG A 131 -2.76 0.88 -19.08
N TYR A 132 -2.62 -0.40 -18.71
CA TYR A 132 -2.21 -1.45 -19.64
C TYR A 132 -3.34 -2.41 -20.03
N ALA A 133 -4.24 -2.73 -19.09
CA ALA A 133 -5.45 -3.50 -19.41
C ALA A 133 -6.60 -2.63 -19.91
N ARG A 134 -6.44 -1.30 -19.90
CA ARG A 134 -7.40 -0.29 -20.39
C ARG A 134 -8.75 -0.34 -19.68
N TRP A 135 -8.74 -0.67 -18.40
CA TRP A 135 -9.92 -0.46 -17.56
C TRP A 135 -10.14 1.05 -17.39
N GLY A 136 -11.38 1.50 -17.31
CA GLY A 136 -11.66 2.87 -16.92
C GLY A 136 -11.12 3.13 -15.50
N PHE A 137 -10.93 4.42 -15.15
CA PHE A 137 -10.46 4.80 -13.81
C PHE A 137 -11.32 4.18 -12.71
N LEU A 138 -12.64 4.37 -12.80
CA LEU A 138 -13.57 3.95 -11.75
C LEU A 138 -13.54 2.44 -11.48
N PRO A 139 -13.67 1.53 -12.47
CA PRO A 139 -13.63 0.10 -12.18
C PRO A 139 -12.27 -0.37 -11.63
N ALA A 140 -11.15 0.20 -12.08
CA ALA A 140 -9.83 -0.13 -11.54
C ALA A 140 -9.65 0.38 -10.10
N ALA A 141 -10.11 1.62 -9.81
CA ALA A 141 -10.04 2.21 -8.48
C ALA A 141 -10.98 1.52 -7.48
N LEU A 142 -12.20 1.17 -7.89
CA LEU A 142 -13.15 0.48 -7.01
C LEU A 142 -12.70 -0.93 -6.66
N LEU A 143 -12.10 -1.67 -7.59
CA LEU A 143 -11.53 -2.99 -7.28
C LEU A 143 -10.47 -2.89 -6.17
N THR A 144 -9.53 -1.96 -6.33
CA THR A 144 -8.49 -1.75 -5.32
C THR A 144 -9.05 -1.22 -4.00
N ALA A 145 -10.06 -0.36 -4.06
CA ALA A 145 -10.72 0.21 -2.89
C ALA A 145 -11.44 -0.85 -2.06
N VAL A 146 -12.21 -1.73 -2.71
CA VAL A 146 -12.90 -2.82 -2.02
C VAL A 146 -11.89 -3.77 -1.38
N ALA A 147 -10.85 -4.18 -2.11
CA ALA A 147 -9.82 -5.06 -1.58
C ALA A 147 -9.07 -4.40 -0.41
N PHE A 148 -8.67 -3.13 -0.54
CA PHE A 148 -7.94 -2.40 0.50
C PHE A 148 -8.81 -2.16 1.74
N GLY A 149 -10.05 -1.72 1.56
CA GLY A 149 -11.01 -1.53 2.64
C GLY A 149 -11.28 -2.82 3.41
N SER A 150 -11.40 -3.95 2.70
CA SER A 150 -11.63 -5.27 3.33
C SER A 150 -10.50 -5.67 4.29
N LEU A 151 -9.26 -5.25 4.02
CA LEU A 151 -8.13 -5.48 4.92
C LEU A 151 -8.22 -4.71 6.23
N HIS A 152 -9.10 -3.71 6.32
CA HIS A 152 -9.23 -2.84 7.50
C HIS A 152 -10.47 -3.15 8.36
N LEU A 153 -11.29 -4.12 7.94
CA LEU A 153 -12.48 -4.55 8.71
C LEU A 153 -12.14 -4.99 10.15
N TYR A 154 -10.95 -5.54 10.37
CA TYR A 154 -10.48 -5.97 11.69
C TYR A 154 -10.27 -4.82 12.70
N GLN A 155 -10.21 -3.57 12.23
CA GLN A 155 -10.06 -2.40 13.09
C GLN A 155 -11.33 -2.03 13.83
N GLY A 156 -12.48 -2.56 13.40
CA GLY A 156 -13.74 -2.35 14.10
C GLY A 156 -13.97 -3.36 15.20
N HIS A 157 -14.61 -2.92 16.29
CA HIS A 157 -15.01 -3.77 17.42
C HIS A 157 -16.43 -4.33 17.26
N ASP A 158 -17.24 -3.72 16.38
CA ASP A 158 -18.58 -4.11 16.00
C ASP A 158 -18.79 -3.90 14.50
N LEU A 159 -19.96 -4.28 13.99
CA LEU A 159 -20.28 -4.15 12.57
C LEU A 159 -20.25 -2.69 12.09
N GLN A 160 -20.72 -1.75 12.90
CA GLN A 160 -20.77 -0.34 12.52
C GLN A 160 -19.36 0.24 12.39
N SER A 161 -18.50 0.02 13.38
CA SER A 161 -17.11 0.48 13.35
C SER A 161 -16.28 -0.24 12.28
N ALA A 162 -16.51 -1.54 12.04
CA ALA A 162 -15.86 -2.27 10.96
C ALA A 162 -16.25 -1.72 9.57
N LEU A 163 -17.55 -1.45 9.34
CA LEU A 163 -18.01 -0.82 8.10
C LEU A 163 -17.50 0.62 7.97
N GLY A 164 -17.36 1.34 9.07
CA GLY A 164 -16.74 2.66 9.12
C GLY A 164 -15.27 2.61 8.68
N ALA A 165 -14.50 1.71 9.26
CA ALA A 165 -13.09 1.49 8.87
C ALA A 165 -12.96 1.10 7.39
N PHE A 166 -13.78 0.17 6.92
CA PHE A 166 -13.86 -0.19 5.50
C PHE A 166 -14.16 1.04 4.63
N GLY A 167 -15.19 1.81 4.96
CA GLY A 167 -15.63 2.95 4.15
C GLY A 167 -14.56 4.04 4.04
N VAL A 168 -13.92 4.40 5.17
CA VAL A 168 -12.85 5.41 5.20
C VAL A 168 -11.63 4.94 4.40
N THR A 169 -11.18 3.71 4.60
CA THR A 169 -10.00 3.19 3.91
C THR A 169 -10.27 2.91 2.42
N ALA A 170 -11.47 2.47 2.06
CA ALA A 170 -11.88 2.34 0.66
C ALA A 170 -11.94 3.70 -0.04
N ALA A 171 -12.53 4.73 0.58
CA ALA A 171 -12.54 6.09 0.04
C ALA A 171 -11.11 6.65 -0.11
N GLY A 172 -10.25 6.45 0.91
CA GLY A 172 -8.83 6.77 0.85
C GLY A 172 -8.13 6.06 -0.32
N SER A 173 -8.44 4.79 -0.56
CA SER A 173 -7.87 4.03 -1.67
C SER A 173 -8.25 4.61 -3.04
N VAL A 174 -9.49 5.06 -3.24
CA VAL A 174 -9.89 5.77 -4.47
C VAL A 174 -9.11 7.07 -4.61
N PHE A 175 -8.98 7.84 -3.52
CA PHE A 175 -8.25 9.12 -3.50
C PHE A 175 -6.76 8.92 -3.83
N PHE A 176 -6.10 7.93 -3.26
CA PHE A 176 -4.70 7.61 -3.60
C PHE A 176 -4.54 7.16 -5.06
N SER A 177 -5.51 6.39 -5.59
CA SER A 177 -5.50 6.00 -7.00
C SER A 177 -5.63 7.22 -7.91
N TRP A 178 -6.45 8.21 -7.52
CA TRP A 178 -6.58 9.47 -8.24
C TRP A 178 -5.28 10.29 -8.17
N ILE A 179 -4.67 10.48 -7.00
CA ILE A 179 -3.37 11.17 -6.88
C ILE A 179 -2.32 10.48 -7.76
N TYR A 180 -2.21 9.15 -7.70
CA TYR A 180 -1.25 8.41 -8.49
C TYR A 180 -1.43 8.65 -9.99
N ALA A 181 -2.67 8.69 -10.49
CA ALA A 181 -2.97 8.97 -11.89
C ALA A 181 -2.65 10.42 -12.27
N GLU A 182 -3.08 11.42 -11.47
CA GLU A 182 -2.88 12.85 -11.73
C GLU A 182 -1.40 13.25 -11.67
N TRP A 183 -0.58 12.59 -10.85
CA TRP A 183 0.86 12.83 -10.77
C TRP A 183 1.66 11.97 -11.76
N ASN A 184 1.11 11.74 -12.94
CA ASN A 184 1.74 10.98 -14.02
C ASN A 184 2.26 9.61 -13.59
N PHE A 185 1.49 8.93 -12.76
CA PHE A 185 1.84 7.63 -12.20
C PHE A 185 3.17 7.64 -11.45
N ASN A 186 3.43 8.69 -10.67
CA ASN A 186 4.55 8.73 -9.75
C ASN A 186 4.17 8.02 -8.44
N LEU A 187 4.68 6.79 -8.26
CA LEU A 187 4.37 5.99 -7.08
C LEU A 187 4.87 6.64 -5.78
N TRP A 188 5.96 7.39 -5.85
CA TRP A 188 6.54 8.03 -4.67
C TRP A 188 5.62 9.08 -4.03
N CYS A 189 4.73 9.71 -4.81
CA CYS A 189 3.75 10.64 -4.25
C CYS A 189 2.83 9.96 -3.24
N VAL A 190 2.28 8.80 -3.60
CA VAL A 190 1.36 8.06 -2.73
C VAL A 190 2.11 7.27 -1.64
N VAL A 191 3.30 6.78 -1.91
CA VAL A 191 4.16 6.14 -0.89
C VAL A 191 4.48 7.13 0.23
N TRP A 192 4.98 8.32 -0.11
CA TRP A 192 5.28 9.33 0.89
C TRP A 192 4.05 9.85 1.62
N LEU A 193 2.95 10.07 0.88
CA LEU A 193 1.68 10.46 1.47
C LEU A 193 1.22 9.42 2.50
N HIS A 194 1.19 8.14 2.15
CA HIS A 194 0.77 7.04 3.03
C HIS A 194 1.68 6.93 4.27
N THR A 195 2.98 6.85 4.03
CA THR A 195 4.00 6.76 5.09
C THR A 195 3.84 7.90 6.11
N LEU A 196 3.70 9.13 5.62
CA LEU A 196 3.58 10.31 6.48
C LEU A 196 2.20 10.48 7.09
N MET A 197 1.13 9.90 6.52
CA MET A 197 -0.19 9.85 7.17
C MET A 197 -0.23 8.85 8.32
N ASN A 198 0.47 7.73 8.19
CA ASN A 198 0.53 6.73 9.26
C ASN A 198 1.33 7.22 10.47
N LEU A 199 2.35 8.04 10.26
CA LEU A 199 3.24 8.49 11.32
C LEU A 199 2.51 9.21 12.47
N PRO A 200 1.75 10.29 12.27
CA PRO A 200 1.08 10.99 13.37
C PRO A 200 0.02 10.14 14.05
N TRP A 201 -0.69 9.29 13.31
CA TRP A 201 -1.64 8.35 13.86
C TRP A 201 -1.01 7.38 14.89
N ILE A 202 0.26 7.05 14.72
CA ILE A 202 0.98 6.09 15.58
C ILE A 202 1.68 6.80 16.74
N VAL A 203 2.24 7.98 16.50
CA VAL A 203 3.05 8.69 17.51
C VAL A 203 2.27 9.67 18.37
N PHE A 204 1.02 9.99 18.03
CA PHE A 204 0.14 10.84 18.83
C PHE A 204 -1.15 10.10 19.14
N SER A 205 -1.41 9.80 20.39
CA SER A 205 -2.62 9.16 20.91
C SER A 205 -3.43 10.10 21.81
#